data_1c50b3c526a87c82a3b1da3c73935dd3
#
_entry.id   1c50b3c526a87c82a3b1da3c73935dd3
#
_cell.length_a   1.000
_cell.length_b   1.000
_cell.length_c   1.000
_cell.angle_alpha   90.00
_cell.angle_beta   90.00
_cell.angle_gamma   90.00
#
_symmetry.space_group_name_H-M   'P 1'
#
loop_
_entity.id
_entity.type
_entity.pdbx_description
1 polymer ?
#
loop_
_entity_poly.entity_id
_entity_poly.type
_entity_poly.pdbx_seq_one_letter_code
_entity_poly.pdbx_strand_id
1 'polypeptide(L)'
;MRNRAGEVVGRIAAFYNREKAALEEQPTGGCGFFESIDDQQVADMLFEASRMWLASRGMEAMDGPINFGQRDAWWGLLVEGYEFQPLYENPYNPPYYKELFENYGFRNYFNQNTYIWKIYDDDVNAMVHDRAKRLFSTPGYGFRQIDMSRIEEEAENFRIIYNLSLIHISEP
;
A
#
# COMPACT_ATOMS: atom_id res chain seq x y z
N MET A 1 -16.71 -18.18 5.28
CA MET A 1 -17.09 -19.42 4.53
C MET A 1 -16.85 -20.63 5.42
N ARG A 2 -17.71 -21.64 5.34
CA ARG A 2 -17.55 -22.89 6.08
C ARG A 2 -17.67 -24.09 5.14
N ASN A 3 -16.92 -25.13 5.42
CA ASN A 3 -17.03 -26.40 4.69
C ASN A 3 -18.26 -27.22 5.18
N ARG A 4 -18.47 -28.41 4.59
CA ARG A 4 -19.59 -29.30 4.97
C ARG A 4 -19.51 -29.82 6.41
N ALA A 5 -18.33 -29.84 7.00
CA ALA A 5 -18.12 -30.23 8.39
C ALA A 5 -18.35 -29.05 9.37
N GLY A 6 -18.64 -27.84 8.85
CA GLY A 6 -18.86 -26.65 9.66
C GLY A 6 -17.59 -25.89 10.03
N GLU A 7 -16.43 -26.32 9.56
CA GLU A 7 -15.15 -25.67 9.82
C GLU A 7 -15.00 -24.37 9.00
N VAL A 8 -14.41 -23.36 9.59
CA VAL A 8 -14.11 -22.10 8.89
C VAL A 8 -12.92 -22.32 7.97
N VAL A 9 -13.13 -22.12 6.67
CA VAL A 9 -12.09 -22.32 5.64
C VAL A 9 -11.64 -21.04 4.96
N GLY A 10 -12.36 -19.94 5.18
CA GLY A 10 -11.94 -18.64 4.69
C GLY A 10 -12.94 -17.53 4.98
N ARG A 11 -12.47 -16.30 4.82
CA ARG A 11 -13.27 -15.07 4.92
C ARG A 11 -12.78 -14.04 3.93
N ILE A 12 -13.65 -13.12 3.56
CA ILE A 12 -13.35 -11.94 2.74
C ILE A 12 -14.39 -10.87 3.05
N ALA A 13 -14.02 -9.61 2.84
CA ALA A 13 -14.94 -8.49 2.83
C ALA A 13 -14.83 -7.74 1.50
N ALA A 14 -15.93 -7.26 0.98
CA ALA A 14 -15.98 -6.36 -0.17
C ALA A 14 -16.50 -4.99 0.27
N PHE A 15 -15.94 -3.94 -0.26
CA PHE A 15 -16.30 -2.57 0.06
C PHE A 15 -16.01 -1.64 -1.11
N TYR A 16 -16.66 -0.48 -1.14
CA TYR A 16 -16.38 0.58 -2.09
C TYR A 16 -16.67 1.94 -1.45
N ASN A 17 -15.97 2.96 -1.91
CA ASN A 17 -16.29 4.35 -1.58
C ASN A 17 -17.16 4.92 -2.71
N ARG A 18 -18.40 5.28 -2.40
CA ARG A 18 -19.37 5.75 -3.39
C ARG A 18 -18.96 7.05 -4.10
N GLU A 19 -18.37 7.98 -3.33
CA GLU A 19 -17.94 9.28 -3.86
C GLU A 19 -16.72 9.12 -4.77
N LYS A 20 -15.74 8.32 -4.33
CA LYS A 20 -14.54 8.02 -5.12
C LYS A 20 -14.89 7.29 -6.41
N ALA A 21 -15.67 6.23 -6.33
CA ALA A 21 -16.06 5.43 -7.49
C ALA A 21 -16.83 6.24 -8.54
N ALA A 22 -17.59 7.25 -8.12
CA ALA A 22 -18.31 8.15 -9.03
C ALA A 22 -17.41 9.11 -9.81
N LEU A 23 -16.16 9.32 -9.36
CA LEU A 23 -15.19 10.20 -9.99
C LEU A 23 -14.16 9.43 -10.83
N GLU A 24 -14.11 8.11 -10.71
CA GLU A 24 -13.17 7.27 -11.46
C GLU A 24 -13.75 6.94 -12.85
N GLU A 25 -12.92 6.95 -13.87
CA GLU A 25 -13.27 6.53 -15.22
C GLU A 25 -13.74 5.07 -15.22
N GLN A 26 -13.12 4.22 -14.42
CA GLN A 26 -13.52 2.85 -14.13
C GLN A 26 -13.90 2.72 -12.66
N PRO A 27 -15.19 2.70 -12.31
CA PRO A 27 -15.64 2.54 -10.92
C PRO A 27 -15.04 1.29 -10.27
N THR A 28 -14.20 1.48 -9.26
CA THR A 28 -13.43 0.41 -8.65
C THR A 28 -13.80 0.22 -7.19
N GLY A 29 -14.08 -1.01 -6.82
CA GLY A 29 -14.25 -1.44 -5.44
C GLY A 29 -13.03 -2.17 -4.93
N GLY A 30 -13.08 -2.62 -3.67
CA GLY A 30 -12.00 -3.37 -3.05
C GLY A 30 -12.47 -4.63 -2.35
N CYS A 31 -11.57 -5.60 -2.25
CA CYS A 31 -11.74 -6.74 -1.37
C CYS A 31 -10.57 -6.81 -0.38
N GLY A 32 -10.88 -7.17 0.87
CA GLY A 32 -9.89 -7.26 1.94
C GLY A 32 -10.30 -8.17 3.05
N PHE A 33 -9.55 -8.16 4.16
CA PHE A 33 -9.70 -9.12 5.25
C PHE A 33 -9.73 -10.56 4.76
N PHE A 34 -9.00 -10.80 3.66
CA PHE A 34 -8.94 -12.12 3.04
C PHE A 34 -8.16 -13.07 3.90
N GLU A 35 -8.78 -14.17 4.22
CA GLU A 35 -8.14 -15.35 4.79
C GLU A 35 -8.71 -16.59 4.11
N SER A 36 -7.85 -17.50 3.71
CA SER A 36 -8.21 -18.77 3.10
C SER A 36 -7.21 -19.85 3.47
N ILE A 37 -7.70 -21.07 3.57
CA ILE A 37 -6.83 -22.25 3.52
C ILE A 37 -6.17 -22.28 2.12
N ASP A 38 -5.08 -23.05 1.99
CA ASP A 38 -4.40 -23.27 0.70
C ASP A 38 -5.25 -24.18 -0.20
N ASP A 39 -6.29 -23.58 -0.76
CA ASP A 39 -7.25 -24.25 -1.65
C ASP A 39 -7.82 -23.21 -2.63
N GLN A 40 -7.49 -23.37 -3.91
CA GLN A 40 -7.90 -22.46 -4.97
C GLN A 40 -9.42 -22.37 -5.09
N GLN A 41 -10.16 -23.47 -4.91
CA GLN A 41 -11.61 -23.45 -5.03
C GLN A 41 -12.25 -22.60 -3.92
N VAL A 42 -11.71 -22.68 -2.70
CA VAL A 42 -12.15 -21.83 -1.59
C VAL A 42 -11.87 -20.36 -1.89
N ALA A 43 -10.67 -20.04 -2.38
CA ALA A 43 -10.29 -18.68 -2.75
C ALA A 43 -11.18 -18.13 -3.87
N ASP A 44 -11.40 -18.89 -4.94
CA ASP A 44 -12.24 -18.52 -6.07
C ASP A 44 -13.68 -18.21 -5.63
N MET A 45 -14.26 -19.02 -4.74
CA MET A 45 -15.59 -18.76 -4.21
C MET A 45 -15.67 -17.47 -3.39
N LEU A 46 -14.62 -17.15 -2.64
CA LEU A 46 -14.53 -15.91 -1.86
C LEU A 46 -14.40 -14.69 -2.79
N PHE A 47 -13.51 -14.75 -3.74
CA PHE A 47 -13.29 -13.68 -4.72
C PHE A 47 -14.53 -13.45 -5.57
N GLU A 48 -15.15 -14.51 -6.06
CA GLU A 48 -16.37 -14.43 -6.88
C GLU A 48 -17.53 -13.80 -6.10
N ALA A 49 -17.70 -14.17 -4.83
CA ALA A 49 -18.71 -13.54 -3.97
C ALA A 49 -18.47 -12.03 -3.83
N SER A 50 -17.22 -11.61 -3.65
CA SER A 50 -16.84 -10.20 -3.58
C SER A 50 -17.08 -9.48 -4.90
N ARG A 51 -16.66 -10.09 -6.02
CA ARG A 51 -16.83 -9.55 -7.36
C ARG A 51 -18.33 -9.36 -7.69
N MET A 52 -19.15 -10.36 -7.44
CA MET A 52 -20.59 -10.27 -7.67
C MET A 52 -21.25 -9.19 -6.83
N TRP A 53 -20.86 -9.07 -5.57
CA TRP A 53 -21.37 -8.05 -4.67
C TRP A 53 -21.00 -6.64 -5.16
N LEU A 54 -19.77 -6.43 -5.61
CA LEU A 54 -19.28 -5.16 -6.17
C LEU A 54 -19.98 -4.85 -7.51
N ALA A 55 -20.07 -5.82 -8.41
CA ALA A 55 -20.74 -5.66 -9.70
C ALA A 55 -22.23 -5.27 -9.54
N SER A 56 -22.93 -5.84 -8.54
CA SER A 56 -24.31 -5.47 -8.23
C SER A 56 -24.48 -4.02 -7.75
N ARG A 57 -23.38 -3.32 -7.47
CA ARG A 57 -23.30 -1.92 -7.04
C ARG A 57 -22.66 -1.01 -8.06
N GLY A 58 -22.47 -1.51 -9.29
CA GLY A 58 -21.94 -0.73 -10.41
C GLY A 58 -20.41 -0.63 -10.44
N MET A 59 -19.69 -1.44 -9.65
CA MET A 59 -18.23 -1.49 -9.76
C MET A 59 -17.83 -2.36 -10.94
N GLU A 60 -16.86 -1.89 -11.71
CA GLU A 60 -16.34 -2.54 -12.92
C GLU A 60 -15.00 -3.23 -12.67
N ALA A 61 -14.31 -2.83 -11.61
CA ALA A 61 -13.04 -3.42 -11.19
C ALA A 61 -13.02 -3.71 -9.68
N MET A 62 -12.13 -4.59 -9.28
CA MET A 62 -11.90 -4.98 -7.90
C MET A 62 -10.41 -4.99 -7.58
N ASP A 63 -9.98 -4.11 -6.69
CA ASP A 63 -8.64 -4.10 -6.12
C ASP A 63 -8.57 -5.00 -4.90
N GLY A 64 -7.42 -5.62 -4.68
CA GLY A 64 -7.22 -6.47 -3.49
C GLY A 64 -5.83 -7.08 -3.35
N PRO A 65 -5.47 -7.46 -2.15
CA PRO A 65 -6.23 -7.21 -0.92
C PRO A 65 -6.04 -5.77 -0.43
N ILE A 66 -7.15 -5.15 -0.04
CA ILE A 66 -7.15 -3.82 0.58
C ILE A 66 -7.97 -3.93 1.86
N ASN A 67 -7.40 -3.56 3.00
CA ASN A 67 -8.14 -3.51 4.24
C ASN A 67 -8.66 -2.09 4.46
N PHE A 68 -9.88 -1.96 5.00
CA PHE A 68 -10.55 -0.68 5.26
C PHE A 68 -10.72 0.25 4.05
N GLY A 69 -10.52 -0.24 2.83
CA GLY A 69 -10.67 0.56 1.61
C GLY A 69 -9.63 1.67 1.44
N GLN A 70 -8.55 1.65 2.20
CA GLN A 70 -7.47 2.63 2.10
C GLN A 70 -6.32 2.06 1.28
N ARG A 71 -6.08 2.63 0.11
CA ARG A 71 -4.98 2.20 -0.76
C ARG A 71 -3.59 2.58 -0.23
N ASP A 72 -3.51 3.59 0.64
CA ASP A 72 -2.25 4.12 1.17
C ASP A 72 -1.80 3.39 2.44
N ALA A 73 -2.69 2.58 3.03
CA ALA A 73 -2.44 1.78 4.22
C ALA A 73 -3.18 0.44 4.10
N TRP A 74 -2.67 -0.61 4.70
CA TRP A 74 -3.36 -1.91 4.81
C TRP A 74 -3.63 -2.64 3.48
N TRP A 75 -2.84 -2.43 2.45
CA TRP A 75 -3.09 -2.99 1.14
C TRP A 75 -1.92 -3.80 0.59
N GLY A 76 -2.24 -4.67 -0.35
CA GLY A 76 -1.30 -5.53 -1.05
C GLY A 76 -1.00 -6.84 -0.31
N LEU A 77 -0.17 -7.63 -0.93
CA LEU A 77 0.37 -8.88 -0.40
C LEU A 77 1.86 -8.72 -0.14
N LEU A 78 2.34 -9.31 0.96
CA LEU A 78 3.75 -9.61 1.09
C LEU A 78 4.07 -10.70 0.07
N VAL A 79 5.03 -10.45 -0.81
CA VAL A 79 5.45 -11.38 -1.87
C VAL A 79 6.91 -11.78 -1.76
N GLU A 80 7.72 -10.97 -1.06
CA GLU A 80 9.14 -11.20 -0.80
C GLU A 80 9.50 -10.68 0.58
N GLY A 81 10.58 -11.17 1.19
CA GLY A 81 11.07 -10.70 2.48
C GLY A 81 10.34 -11.30 3.69
N TYR A 82 9.80 -12.51 3.56
CA TYR A 82 9.11 -13.21 4.66
C TYR A 82 9.97 -13.47 5.90
N GLU A 83 11.28 -13.41 5.75
CA GLU A 83 12.27 -13.53 6.82
C GLU A 83 12.39 -12.28 7.70
N PHE A 84 11.85 -11.14 7.25
CA PHE A 84 11.88 -9.89 8.00
C PHE A 84 10.60 -9.70 8.82
N GLN A 85 10.75 -9.02 9.95
CA GLN A 85 9.60 -8.62 10.74
C GLN A 85 8.78 -7.58 9.96
N PRO A 86 7.46 -7.76 9.84
CA PRO A 86 6.62 -6.78 9.17
C PRO A 86 6.62 -5.44 9.92
N LEU A 87 6.58 -4.35 9.17
CA LEU A 87 6.39 -3.02 9.73
C LEU A 87 4.93 -2.78 10.11
N TYR A 88 4.72 -1.76 10.93
CA TYR A 88 3.37 -1.32 11.28
C TYR A 88 2.54 -1.03 10.02
N GLU A 89 1.31 -1.53 9.99
CA GLU A 89 0.37 -1.42 8.86
C GLU A 89 0.77 -2.17 7.58
N ASN A 90 1.86 -2.92 7.57
CA ASN A 90 2.20 -3.75 6.43
C ASN A 90 1.52 -5.12 6.51
N PRO A 91 1.08 -5.67 5.36
CA PRO A 91 0.50 -7.00 5.32
C PRO A 91 1.55 -8.07 5.68
N TYR A 92 1.08 -9.13 6.33
CA TYR A 92 1.84 -10.35 6.54
C TYR A 92 0.93 -11.54 6.30
N ASN A 93 1.10 -12.19 5.18
CA ASN A 93 0.25 -13.25 4.69
C ASN A 93 1.06 -14.52 4.38
N PRO A 94 0.43 -15.69 4.33
CA PRO A 94 1.06 -16.89 3.83
C PRO A 94 1.57 -16.74 2.39
N PRO A 95 2.70 -17.36 2.02
CA PRO A 95 3.27 -17.24 0.67
C PRO A 95 2.32 -17.70 -0.45
N TYR A 96 1.48 -18.71 -0.21
CA TYR A 96 0.55 -19.24 -1.21
C TYR A 96 -0.58 -18.25 -1.60
N TYR A 97 -0.80 -17.16 -0.85
CA TYR A 97 -1.82 -16.18 -1.22
C TYR A 97 -1.57 -15.56 -2.58
N LYS A 98 -0.30 -15.31 -2.93
CA LYS A 98 0.04 -14.76 -4.25
C LYS A 98 -0.55 -15.62 -5.36
N GLU A 99 -0.34 -16.92 -5.32
CA GLU A 99 -0.85 -17.85 -6.33
C GLU A 99 -2.38 -17.89 -6.34
N LEU A 100 -3.04 -17.87 -5.18
CA LEU A 100 -4.50 -17.83 -5.10
C LEU A 100 -5.09 -16.60 -5.80
N PHE A 101 -4.49 -15.43 -5.61
CA PHE A 101 -4.93 -14.19 -6.27
C PHE A 101 -4.66 -14.21 -7.78
N GLU A 102 -3.45 -14.57 -8.18
CA GLU A 102 -3.04 -14.59 -9.59
C GLU A 102 -3.84 -15.61 -10.40
N ASN A 103 -4.08 -16.81 -9.86
CA ASN A 103 -4.87 -17.87 -10.50
C ASN A 103 -6.34 -17.46 -10.69
N TYR A 104 -6.93 -16.69 -9.78
CA TYR A 104 -8.28 -16.13 -9.96
C TYR A 104 -8.33 -15.06 -11.05
N GLY A 105 -7.21 -14.37 -11.31
CA GLY A 105 -7.13 -13.35 -12.36
C GLY A 105 -6.72 -11.97 -11.89
N PHE A 106 -6.37 -11.80 -10.63
CA PHE A 106 -5.72 -10.57 -10.17
C PHE A 106 -4.37 -10.40 -10.85
N ARG A 107 -4.00 -9.16 -11.09
CA ARG A 107 -2.69 -8.81 -11.66
C ARG A 107 -1.99 -7.84 -10.75
N ASN A 108 -0.67 -7.93 -10.72
CA ASN A 108 0.13 -6.96 -9.99
C ASN A 108 -0.13 -5.55 -10.57
N TYR A 109 -0.52 -4.63 -9.71
CA TYR A 109 -0.77 -3.24 -10.06
C TYR A 109 0.54 -2.42 -9.95
N PHE A 110 1.24 -2.53 -8.84
CA PHE A 110 2.60 -2.02 -8.65
C PHE A 110 3.29 -2.67 -7.44
N ASN A 111 4.62 -2.57 -7.39
CA ASN A 111 5.41 -3.08 -6.27
C ASN A 111 5.70 -1.95 -5.29
N GLN A 112 5.43 -2.19 -4.01
CA GLN A 112 5.86 -1.33 -2.92
C GLN A 112 7.08 -1.96 -2.26
N ASN A 113 8.20 -1.26 -2.31
CA ASN A 113 9.43 -1.73 -1.70
C ASN A 113 9.62 -1.11 -0.32
N THR A 114 9.93 -1.96 0.67
CA THR A 114 10.36 -1.54 2.00
C THR A 114 11.87 -1.68 2.10
N TYR A 115 12.53 -0.63 2.54
CA TYR A 115 13.98 -0.61 2.69
C TYR A 115 14.35 -0.59 4.18
N ILE A 116 15.34 -1.40 4.55
CA ILE A 116 15.92 -1.41 5.90
C ILE A 116 17.28 -0.71 5.83
N TRP A 117 17.44 0.31 6.62
CA TRP A 117 18.72 0.99 6.81
C TRP A 117 19.20 0.81 8.25
N LYS A 118 20.41 0.29 8.41
CA LYS A 118 21.06 0.21 9.72
C LYS A 118 21.71 1.55 10.03
N ILE A 119 21.20 2.25 11.04
CA ILE A 119 21.60 3.64 11.38
C ILE A 119 23.09 3.76 11.70
N TYR A 120 23.73 2.66 12.14
CA TYR A 120 25.13 2.62 12.56
C TYR A 120 26.08 2.01 11.51
N ASP A 121 25.60 1.70 10.31
CA ASP A 121 26.48 1.30 9.22
C ASP A 121 27.15 2.57 8.68
N ASP A 122 28.48 2.66 8.81
CA ASP A 122 29.33 3.76 8.29
C ASP A 122 29.36 3.81 6.75
N ASP A 123 28.68 2.91 6.08
CA ASP A 123 28.56 2.81 4.62
C ASP A 123 27.51 3.77 4.01
N VAL A 124 27.43 4.98 4.54
CA VAL A 124 26.78 6.02 3.75
C VAL A 124 27.60 6.22 2.49
N ASN A 125 27.05 5.83 1.37
CA ASN A 125 27.68 5.92 0.06
C ASN A 125 28.43 7.28 -0.09
N ALA A 126 29.72 7.23 -0.41
CA ALA A 126 30.57 8.40 -0.55
C ALA A 126 29.92 9.49 -1.42
N MET A 127 29.12 9.10 -2.41
CA MET A 127 28.35 10.02 -3.25
C MET A 127 27.35 10.87 -2.43
N VAL A 128 26.72 10.31 -1.39
CA VAL A 128 25.77 11.05 -0.52
C VAL A 128 26.52 12.09 0.30
N HIS A 129 27.66 11.72 0.86
CA HIS A 129 28.55 12.66 1.57
C HIS A 129 29.03 13.78 0.68
N ASP A 130 29.45 13.48 -0.55
CA ASP A 130 29.92 14.49 -1.49
C ASP A 130 28.81 15.42 -1.97
N ARG A 131 27.60 14.90 -2.14
CA ARG A 131 26.41 15.72 -2.45
C ARG A 131 26.05 16.63 -1.28
N ALA A 132 26.05 16.11 -0.06
CA ALA A 132 25.79 16.90 1.14
C ALA A 132 26.83 18.02 1.29
N LYS A 133 28.13 17.72 1.18
CA LYS A 133 29.20 18.71 1.23
C LYS A 133 29.05 19.82 0.18
N ARG A 134 28.73 19.44 -1.06
CA ARG A 134 28.47 20.41 -2.14
C ARG A 134 27.29 21.30 -1.81
N LEU A 135 26.18 20.73 -1.34
CA LEU A 135 24.99 21.50 -0.98
C LEU A 135 25.29 22.52 0.13
N PHE A 136 25.98 22.09 1.19
CA PHE A 136 26.36 22.96 2.30
C PHE A 136 27.35 24.08 1.89
N SER A 137 28.14 23.89 0.85
CA SER A 137 29.08 24.89 0.34
C SER A 137 28.47 25.76 -0.76
N THR A 138 27.26 25.49 -1.23
CA THR A 138 26.60 26.26 -2.28
C THR A 138 25.93 27.49 -1.68
N PRO A 139 26.26 28.72 -2.13
CA PRO A 139 25.59 29.93 -1.63
C PRO A 139 24.08 29.90 -1.86
N GLY A 140 23.33 30.36 -0.88
CA GLY A 140 21.87 30.38 -0.90
C GLY A 140 21.20 29.14 -0.31
N TYR A 141 21.94 28.09 0.04
CA TYR A 141 21.45 26.93 0.76
C TYR A 141 21.93 26.96 2.20
N GLY A 142 21.04 26.61 3.12
CA GLY A 142 21.35 26.50 4.53
C GLY A 142 20.56 25.39 5.18
N PHE A 143 21.10 24.84 6.25
CA PHE A 143 20.42 23.87 7.09
C PHE A 143 20.08 24.53 8.44
N ARG A 144 18.86 24.32 8.88
CA ARG A 144 18.42 24.71 10.22
C ARG A 144 17.48 23.64 10.79
N GLN A 145 17.42 23.57 12.09
CA GLN A 145 16.42 22.76 12.76
C GLN A 145 15.07 23.51 12.78
N ILE A 146 13.99 22.75 12.97
CA ILE A 146 12.66 23.30 13.16
C ILE A 146 12.65 24.17 14.41
N ASP A 147 12.15 25.39 14.28
CA ASP A 147 11.96 26.30 15.40
C ASP A 147 10.57 26.08 16.03
N MET A 148 10.55 25.39 17.17
CA MET A 148 9.32 25.07 17.87
C MET A 148 8.57 26.31 18.38
N SER A 149 9.22 27.47 18.49
CA SER A 149 8.56 28.73 18.86
C SER A 149 7.73 29.31 17.71
N ARG A 150 7.95 28.84 16.47
CA ARG A 150 7.24 29.25 15.24
C ARG A 150 6.59 28.06 14.56
N ILE A 151 6.05 27.12 15.32
CA ILE A 151 5.57 25.84 14.80
C ILE A 151 4.50 25.98 13.71
N GLU A 152 3.65 26.99 13.79
CA GLU A 152 2.62 27.26 12.77
C GLU A 152 3.24 27.66 11.42
N GLU A 153 4.27 28.52 11.44
CA GLU A 153 5.02 28.89 10.23
C GLU A 153 5.80 27.70 9.66
N GLU A 154 6.41 26.89 10.52
CA GLU A 154 7.13 25.69 10.10
C GLU A 154 6.18 24.64 9.48
N ALA A 155 5.00 24.47 10.05
CA ALA A 155 3.98 23.57 9.51
C ALA A 155 3.48 24.05 8.13
N GLU A 156 3.29 25.36 7.95
CA GLU A 156 2.90 25.90 6.64
C GLU A 156 4.02 25.77 5.60
N ASN A 157 5.28 26.00 5.96
CA ASN A 157 6.42 25.77 5.10
C ASN A 157 6.51 24.29 4.68
N PHE A 158 6.31 23.36 5.63
CA PHE A 158 6.26 21.94 5.33
C PHE A 158 5.13 21.60 4.35
N ARG A 159 3.91 22.13 4.60
CA ARG A 159 2.74 21.92 3.72
C ARG A 159 3.03 22.38 2.29
N ILE A 160 3.65 23.54 2.13
CA ILE A 160 4.01 24.09 0.81
C ILE A 160 5.00 23.15 0.10
N ILE A 161 6.07 22.73 0.78
CA ILE A 161 7.09 21.85 0.22
C ILE A 161 6.49 20.50 -0.14
N TYR A 162 5.66 19.94 0.74
CA TYR A 162 5.01 18.65 0.53
C TYR A 162 4.12 18.69 -0.72
N ASN A 163 3.28 19.70 -0.86
CA ASN A 163 2.41 19.86 -2.02
C ASN A 163 3.21 20.04 -3.32
N LEU A 164 4.28 20.81 -3.30
CA LEU A 164 5.16 20.99 -4.46
C LEU A 164 5.84 19.68 -4.85
N SER A 165 6.25 18.86 -3.89
CA SER A 165 6.91 17.58 -4.17
C SER A 165 5.94 16.56 -4.77
N LEU A 166 4.67 16.55 -4.37
CA LEU A 166 3.66 15.65 -4.90
C LEU A 166 3.28 15.97 -6.35
N ILE A 167 3.28 17.23 -6.75
CA ILE A 167 3.00 17.64 -8.13
C ILE A 167 4.04 17.05 -9.09
N HIS A 168 5.29 16.92 -8.68
CA HIS A 168 6.36 16.35 -9.50
C HIS A 168 6.38 14.81 -9.52
N ILE A 169 5.69 14.14 -8.60
CA ILE A 169 5.61 12.67 -8.54
C ILE A 169 4.45 12.14 -9.39
N SER A 170 3.45 12.97 -9.64
CA SER A 170 2.22 12.60 -10.37
C SER A 170 2.25 12.89 -11.88
N GLU A 171 3.32 13.45 -12.40
CA GLU A 171 3.50 13.56 -13.86
C GLU A 171 4.25 12.32 -14.38
N PRO A 172 3.66 11.55 -15.34
CA PRO A 172 4.28 10.39 -15.93
C PRO A 172 5.45 10.75 -16.86
#